data_3639cdb70dd5a959010a459b46456ec9
#
_entry.id   3639cdb70dd5a959010a459b46456ec9
#
_cell.length_a   1.000
_cell.length_b   1.000
_cell.length_c   1.000
_cell.angle_alpha   90.00
_cell.angle_beta   90.00
_cell.angle_gamma   90.00
#
_symmetry.space_group_name_H-M   'P 1'
#
loop_
_entity.id
_entity.type
_entity.pdbx_description
1 polymer ?
#
loop_
_entity_poly.entity_id
_entity_poly.type
_entity_poly.pdbx_seq_one_letter_code
_entity_poly.pdbx_strand_id
1 'polypeptide(L)'
;MNLVETLVASVILVVSSSCSLQLWASGTSSAAAAEQRQQQLGQLEIALLGSQARLTAMAAEPVAADCVDAARWLAAHLQSQPLGAGLSRVVSAEPGALVRVQITAAEVGQRQRWLSPAAYGLCGSMVPTTEPPTEEQTDATL
;
A
#
# COMPACT_ATOMS: atom_id res chain seq x y z
N MET A 1 64.00 -19.03 14.59
CA MET A 1 62.79 -18.19 14.81
C MET A 1 63.00 -17.43 16.10
N ASN A 2 63.04 -16.11 16.04
CA ASN A 2 63.22 -15.25 17.20
C ASN A 2 61.92 -15.18 18.00
N LEU A 3 62.00 -15.24 19.32
CA LEU A 3 60.83 -15.18 20.22
C LEU A 3 59.96 -13.93 19.97
N VAL A 4 60.57 -12.84 19.54
CA VAL A 4 59.88 -11.61 19.13
C VAL A 4 59.01 -11.81 17.87
N GLU A 5 59.48 -12.58 16.91
CA GLU A 5 58.79 -12.86 15.67
C GLU A 5 57.52 -13.69 15.87
N THR A 6 57.57 -14.67 16.73
CA THR A 6 56.39 -15.46 17.14
C THR A 6 55.39 -14.63 17.94
N LEU A 7 55.87 -13.71 18.77
CA LEU A 7 54.99 -12.83 19.56
C LEU A 7 54.26 -11.84 18.66
N VAL A 8 54.95 -11.23 17.71
CA VAL A 8 54.34 -10.33 16.74
C VAL A 8 53.32 -11.05 15.85
N ALA A 9 53.68 -12.25 15.34
CA ALA A 9 52.77 -13.04 14.51
C ALA A 9 51.50 -13.44 15.28
N SER A 10 51.59 -13.79 16.55
CA SER A 10 50.42 -14.13 17.37
C SER A 10 49.50 -12.94 17.63
N VAL A 11 50.05 -11.75 17.88
CA VAL A 11 49.26 -10.52 18.05
C VAL A 11 48.52 -10.16 16.76
N ILE A 12 49.16 -10.22 15.61
CA ILE A 12 48.52 -9.95 14.31
C ILE A 12 47.39 -10.94 14.07
N LEU A 13 47.58 -12.22 14.37
CA LEU A 13 46.56 -13.25 14.18
C LEU A 13 45.33 -13.03 15.06
N VAL A 14 45.53 -12.67 16.33
CA VAL A 14 44.45 -12.37 17.28
C VAL A 14 43.65 -11.14 16.84
N VAL A 15 44.32 -10.06 16.44
CA VAL A 15 43.66 -8.84 15.99
C VAL A 15 42.88 -9.11 14.71
N SER A 16 43.43 -9.80 13.73
CA SER A 16 42.79 -10.14 12.48
C SER A 16 41.54 -10.99 12.69
N SER A 17 41.62 -11.99 13.56
CA SER A 17 40.50 -12.86 13.92
C SER A 17 39.35 -12.09 14.57
N SER A 18 39.68 -11.19 15.50
CA SER A 18 38.69 -10.36 16.19
C SER A 18 37.95 -9.43 15.24
N CYS A 19 38.63 -8.77 14.30
CA CYS A 19 38.03 -7.92 13.31
C CYS A 19 37.11 -8.72 12.39
N SER A 20 37.49 -9.91 11.95
CA SER A 20 36.67 -10.77 11.08
C SER A 20 35.37 -11.19 11.77
N LEU A 21 35.44 -11.59 13.06
CA LEU A 21 34.24 -11.96 13.81
C LEU A 21 33.29 -10.78 14.05
N GLN A 22 33.80 -9.58 14.30
CA GLN A 22 32.96 -8.39 14.44
C GLN A 22 32.24 -8.01 13.14
N LEU A 23 32.92 -8.08 12.00
CA LEU A 23 32.34 -7.84 10.71
C LEU A 23 31.25 -8.87 10.39
N TRP A 24 31.49 -10.12 10.70
CA TRP A 24 30.49 -11.17 10.46
C TRP A 24 29.26 -10.99 11.37
N ALA A 25 29.44 -10.70 12.65
CA ALA A 25 28.36 -10.45 13.58
C ALA A 25 27.49 -9.22 13.18
N SER A 26 28.15 -8.13 12.75
CA SER A 26 27.44 -6.94 12.28
C SER A 26 26.70 -7.20 10.96
N GLY A 27 27.27 -8.01 10.06
CA GLY A 27 26.63 -8.41 8.80
C GLY A 27 25.37 -9.24 9.03
N THR A 28 25.39 -10.21 9.93
CA THR A 28 24.21 -11.04 10.24
C THR A 28 23.09 -10.24 10.89
N SER A 29 23.39 -9.32 11.80
CA SER A 29 22.39 -8.47 12.44
C SER A 29 21.74 -7.49 11.46
N SER A 30 22.51 -6.92 10.54
CA SER A 30 21.97 -6.03 9.50
C SER A 30 21.10 -6.79 8.49
N ALA A 31 21.45 -8.02 8.13
CA ALA A 31 20.65 -8.87 7.25
C ALA A 31 19.30 -9.22 7.89
N ALA A 32 19.28 -9.59 9.18
CA ALA A 32 18.06 -9.88 9.91
C ALA A 32 17.13 -8.66 9.99
N ALA A 33 17.69 -7.48 10.26
CA ALA A 33 16.92 -6.23 10.29
C ALA A 33 16.34 -5.87 8.90
N ALA A 34 17.09 -6.12 7.83
CA ALA A 34 16.62 -5.90 6.46
C ALA A 34 15.47 -6.86 6.10
N GLU A 35 15.58 -8.12 6.47
CA GLU A 35 14.53 -9.12 6.27
C GLU A 35 13.24 -8.76 7.02
N GLN A 36 13.35 -8.34 8.28
CA GLN A 36 12.20 -7.90 9.06
C GLN A 36 11.49 -6.68 8.42
N ARG A 37 12.24 -5.69 7.94
CA ARG A 37 11.68 -4.55 7.20
C ARG A 37 10.98 -4.98 5.93
N GLN A 38 11.55 -5.91 5.19
CA GLN A 38 10.94 -6.43 3.96
C GLN A 38 9.62 -7.16 4.24
N GLN A 39 9.55 -7.96 5.32
CA GLN A 39 8.33 -8.62 5.75
C GLN A 39 7.24 -7.60 6.12
N GLN A 40 7.58 -6.56 6.88
CA GLN A 40 6.64 -5.49 7.24
C GLN A 40 6.14 -4.71 6.02
N LEU A 41 7.01 -4.41 5.05
CA LEU A 41 6.60 -3.79 3.79
C LEU A 41 5.64 -4.70 3.00
N GLY A 42 5.89 -6.00 2.97
CA GLY A 42 5.01 -6.97 2.36
C GLY A 42 3.62 -7.01 3.01
N GLN A 43 3.56 -6.99 4.34
CA GLN A 43 2.29 -6.95 5.07
C GLN A 43 1.50 -5.66 4.78
N LEU A 44 2.17 -4.52 4.70
CA LEU A 44 1.58 -3.23 4.37
C LEU A 44 0.99 -3.24 2.95
N GLU A 45 1.71 -3.80 1.98
CA GLU A 45 1.24 -3.92 0.59
C GLU A 45 0.05 -4.89 0.49
N ILE A 46 0.11 -6.03 1.17
CA ILE A 46 -1.02 -6.99 1.24
C ILE A 46 -2.26 -6.33 1.83
N ALA A 47 -2.13 -5.50 2.86
CA ALA A 47 -3.25 -4.78 3.46
C ALA A 47 -3.89 -3.76 2.49
N LEU A 48 -3.07 -3.06 1.70
CA LEU A 48 -3.54 -2.15 0.65
C LEU A 48 -4.23 -2.90 -0.50
N LEU A 49 -3.62 -3.97 -0.99
CA LEU A 49 -4.21 -4.82 -2.04
C LEU A 49 -5.48 -5.51 -1.57
N GLY A 50 -5.53 -5.95 -0.31
CA GLY A 50 -6.73 -6.52 0.30
C GLY A 50 -7.90 -5.52 0.32
N SER A 51 -7.62 -4.25 0.58
CA SER A 51 -8.62 -3.18 0.49
C SER A 51 -9.16 -3.03 -0.95
N GLN A 52 -8.31 -3.07 -1.95
CA GLN A 52 -8.71 -3.03 -3.37
C GLN A 52 -9.51 -4.26 -3.79
N ALA A 53 -9.06 -5.46 -3.43
CA ALA A 53 -9.75 -6.70 -3.80
C ALA A 53 -11.17 -6.75 -3.23
N ARG A 54 -11.38 -6.23 -2.02
CA ARG A 54 -12.72 -6.14 -1.44
C ARG A 54 -13.61 -5.15 -2.18
N LEU A 55 -13.05 -4.01 -2.61
CA LEU A 55 -13.79 -3.04 -3.42
C LEU A 55 -14.25 -3.65 -4.75
N THR A 56 -13.39 -4.38 -5.44
CA THR A 56 -13.77 -5.10 -6.66
C THR A 56 -14.84 -6.16 -6.42
N ALA A 57 -14.82 -6.82 -5.28
CA ALA A 57 -15.85 -7.80 -4.91
C ALA A 57 -17.20 -7.13 -4.58
N MET A 58 -17.20 -5.89 -4.10
CA MET A 58 -18.41 -5.11 -3.76
C MET A 58 -18.98 -4.35 -4.96
N ALA A 59 -18.24 -4.22 -6.04
CA ALA A 59 -18.59 -3.44 -7.25
C ALA A 59 -19.82 -3.99 -8.03
N ALA A 60 -20.53 -4.95 -7.49
CA ALA A 60 -21.71 -5.54 -8.14
C ALA A 60 -22.96 -4.65 -8.07
N GLU A 61 -23.05 -3.75 -7.09
CA GLU A 61 -24.22 -2.88 -6.90
C GLU A 61 -23.80 -1.47 -6.42
N PRO A 62 -24.40 -0.41 -6.95
CA PRO A 62 -24.16 0.94 -6.48
C PRO A 62 -24.67 1.09 -5.04
N VAL A 63 -23.79 1.60 -4.16
CA VAL A 63 -24.08 1.78 -2.73
C VAL A 63 -24.83 3.08 -2.46
N ALA A 64 -24.62 4.09 -3.29
CA ALA A 64 -25.28 5.39 -3.21
C ALA A 64 -25.50 6.00 -4.59
N ALA A 65 -26.50 6.85 -4.69
CA ALA A 65 -26.77 7.61 -5.92
C ALA A 65 -25.72 8.70 -6.18
N ASP A 66 -25.18 9.29 -5.10
CA ASP A 66 -24.14 10.31 -5.15
C ASP A 66 -22.77 9.74 -4.79
N CYS A 67 -21.75 10.13 -5.55
CA CYS A 67 -20.37 9.67 -5.34
C CYS A 67 -19.73 10.20 -4.05
N VAL A 68 -20.21 11.35 -3.54
CA VAL A 68 -19.72 11.90 -2.26
C VAL A 68 -20.24 11.04 -1.09
N ASP A 69 -21.48 10.62 -1.13
CA ASP A 69 -22.04 9.73 -0.11
C ASP A 69 -21.44 8.33 -0.20
N ALA A 70 -21.21 7.82 -1.42
CA ALA A 70 -20.46 6.59 -1.63
C ALA A 70 -19.04 6.66 -1.05
N ALA A 71 -18.36 7.81 -1.18
CA ALA A 71 -17.03 7.99 -0.60
C ALA A 71 -17.05 7.98 0.93
N ARG A 72 -18.03 8.63 1.56
CA ARG A 72 -18.21 8.60 3.02
C ARG A 72 -18.51 7.20 3.53
N TRP A 73 -19.43 6.52 2.88
CA TRP A 73 -19.76 5.13 3.21
C TRP A 73 -18.55 4.22 3.07
N LEU A 74 -17.80 4.33 1.96
CA LEU A 74 -16.60 3.56 1.70
C LEU A 74 -15.52 3.82 2.75
N ALA A 75 -15.31 5.08 3.14
CA ALA A 75 -14.34 5.43 4.18
C ALA A 75 -14.68 4.76 5.51
N ALA A 76 -15.95 4.83 5.94
CA ALA A 76 -16.42 4.18 7.17
C ALA A 76 -16.27 2.66 7.09
N HIS A 77 -16.63 2.06 5.95
CA HIS A 77 -16.52 0.63 5.74
C HIS A 77 -15.07 0.13 5.77
N LEU A 78 -14.16 0.82 5.08
CA LEU A 78 -12.74 0.46 5.11
C LEU A 78 -12.12 0.66 6.49
N GLN A 79 -12.52 1.71 7.23
CA GLN A 79 -12.01 1.97 8.58
C GLN A 79 -12.40 0.86 9.58
N SER A 80 -13.57 0.26 9.44
CA SER A 80 -14.07 -0.79 10.34
C SER A 80 -13.46 -2.18 10.11
N GLN A 81 -12.73 -2.38 9.01
CA GLN A 81 -12.17 -3.69 8.67
C GLN A 81 -11.00 -4.07 9.59
N PRO A 82 -10.83 -5.36 9.90
CA PRO A 82 -9.69 -5.82 10.68
C PRO A 82 -8.39 -5.56 9.91
N LEU A 83 -7.34 -5.23 10.65
CA LEU A 83 -6.01 -4.97 10.14
C LEU A 83 -5.02 -5.91 10.83
N GLY A 84 -3.93 -6.24 10.14
CA GLY A 84 -2.86 -7.08 10.70
C GLY A 84 -2.19 -6.42 11.92
N ALA A 85 -1.61 -7.24 12.78
CA ALA A 85 -0.89 -6.76 13.97
C ALA A 85 0.26 -5.82 13.57
N GLY A 86 0.45 -4.75 14.33
CA GLY A 86 1.52 -3.76 14.08
C GLY A 86 1.23 -2.75 12.96
N LEU A 87 0.05 -2.83 12.33
CA LEU A 87 -0.40 -1.86 11.34
C LEU A 87 -1.49 -0.95 11.92
N SER A 88 -1.48 0.31 11.54
CA SER A 88 -2.56 1.26 11.80
C SER A 88 -3.09 1.81 10.48
N ARG A 89 -4.39 2.09 10.44
CA ARG A 89 -5.05 2.63 9.25
C ARG A 89 -5.83 3.88 9.58
N VAL A 90 -5.71 4.86 8.70
CA VAL A 90 -6.54 6.07 8.68
C VAL A 90 -7.19 6.15 7.30
N VAL A 91 -8.50 6.27 7.29
CA VAL A 91 -9.27 6.43 6.05
C VAL A 91 -10.05 7.73 6.14
N SER A 92 -9.95 8.56 5.12
CA SER A 92 -10.66 9.84 5.02
C SER A 92 -11.35 9.97 3.67
N ALA A 93 -12.59 10.49 3.70
CA ALA A 93 -13.24 10.97 2.49
C ALA A 93 -12.71 12.37 2.18
N GLU A 94 -12.28 12.59 0.95
CA GLU A 94 -11.66 13.82 0.48
C GLU A 94 -12.57 14.53 -0.53
N PRO A 95 -12.35 15.82 -0.77
CA PRO A 95 -13.07 16.56 -1.81
C PRO A 95 -12.95 15.88 -3.19
N GLY A 96 -14.00 15.95 -3.99
CA GLY A 96 -14.04 15.31 -5.31
C GLY A 96 -14.42 13.83 -5.28
N ALA A 97 -15.10 13.39 -4.23
CA ALA A 97 -15.56 12.00 -4.06
C ALA A 97 -14.40 10.97 -4.11
N LEU A 98 -13.28 11.32 -3.51
CA LEU A 98 -12.12 10.45 -3.36
C LEU A 98 -12.01 9.94 -1.93
N VAL A 99 -11.47 8.75 -1.77
CA VAL A 99 -11.16 8.16 -0.47
C VAL A 99 -9.66 7.95 -0.37
N ARG A 100 -9.05 8.54 0.64
CA ARG A 100 -7.64 8.33 0.96
C ARG A 100 -7.53 7.24 2.01
N VAL A 101 -6.81 6.19 1.70
CA VAL A 101 -6.45 5.12 2.62
C VAL A 101 -4.97 5.24 2.93
N GLN A 102 -4.66 5.45 4.19
CA GLN A 102 -3.28 5.52 4.69
C GLN A 102 -3.06 4.38 5.67
N ILE A 103 -2.04 3.57 5.43
CA ILE A 103 -1.62 2.50 6.33
C ILE A 103 -0.21 2.81 6.81
N THR A 104 0.00 2.70 8.11
CA THR A 104 1.27 2.97 8.77
C THR A 104 1.75 1.72 9.50
N ALA A 105 3.02 1.39 9.33
CA ALA A 105 3.74 0.41 10.12
C ALA A 105 4.88 1.11 10.87
N ALA A 106 5.06 0.79 12.15
CA ALA A 106 5.92 1.56 13.06
C ALA A 106 7.37 1.72 12.58
N GLU A 107 7.94 0.67 11.95
CA GLU A 107 9.37 0.65 11.58
C GLU A 107 9.66 0.97 10.12
N VAL A 108 8.65 0.88 9.24
CA VAL A 108 8.83 1.05 7.79
C VAL A 108 8.12 2.26 7.21
N GLY A 109 7.38 3.00 8.07
CA GLY A 109 6.70 4.23 7.70
C GLY A 109 5.29 4.00 7.18
N GLN A 110 4.85 4.89 6.29
CA GLN A 110 3.46 4.92 5.83
C GLN A 110 3.37 4.75 4.31
N ARG A 111 2.24 4.16 3.87
CA ARG A 111 1.82 4.10 2.47
C ARG A 111 0.41 4.62 2.35
N GLN A 112 0.11 5.30 1.25
CA GLN A 112 -1.22 5.82 0.99
C GLN A 112 -1.68 5.44 -0.42
N ARG A 113 -3.00 5.27 -0.55
CA ARG A 113 -3.67 5.10 -1.85
C ARG A 113 -4.94 5.93 -1.91
N TRP A 114 -5.24 6.38 -3.11
CA TRP A 114 -6.45 7.09 -3.43
C TRP A 114 -7.39 6.14 -4.17
N LEU A 115 -8.63 6.10 -3.73
CA LEU A 115 -9.67 5.24 -4.29
C LEU A 115 -10.84 6.13 -4.73
N SER A 116 -11.33 5.91 -5.94
CA SER A 116 -12.53 6.57 -6.44
C SER A 116 -13.71 5.61 -6.41
N PRO A 117 -14.78 5.86 -5.68
CA PRO A 117 -15.99 5.03 -5.69
C PRO A 117 -16.57 4.85 -7.10
N ALA A 118 -16.49 5.89 -7.94
CA ALA A 118 -16.95 5.82 -9.33
C ALA A 118 -16.17 4.79 -10.15
N ALA A 119 -14.86 4.67 -9.94
CA ALA A 119 -14.03 3.69 -10.65
C ALA A 119 -14.39 2.24 -10.31
N TYR A 120 -15.05 2.02 -9.19
CA TYR A 120 -15.53 0.70 -8.75
C TYR A 120 -17.04 0.51 -8.93
N GLY A 121 -17.74 1.46 -9.59
CA GLY A 121 -19.17 1.37 -9.81
C GLY A 121 -20.02 1.50 -8.53
N LEU A 122 -19.47 2.02 -7.43
CA LEU A 122 -20.14 2.14 -6.14
C LEU A 122 -21.08 3.33 -6.05
N CYS A 123 -21.06 4.26 -7.00
CA CYS A 123 -22.03 5.34 -7.13
C CYS A 123 -22.72 5.27 -8.50
N GLY A 124 -23.98 5.70 -8.53
CA GLY A 124 -24.79 5.70 -9.73
C GLY A 124 -24.04 6.38 -10.87
N SER A 125 -23.86 5.67 -11.95
CA SER A 125 -23.37 6.26 -13.19
C SER A 125 -24.33 7.38 -13.59
N MET A 126 -23.86 8.62 -13.62
CA MET A 126 -24.37 9.54 -14.61
C MET A 126 -23.92 8.95 -15.96
N VAL A 127 -24.72 8.03 -16.51
CA VAL A 127 -24.67 7.77 -17.92
C VAL A 127 -25.06 9.12 -18.52
N PRO A 128 -24.18 9.84 -19.25
CA PRO A 128 -24.67 10.92 -20.09
C PRO A 128 -25.65 10.25 -21.02
N THR A 129 -26.92 10.58 -20.86
CA THR A 129 -27.93 10.23 -21.84
C THR A 129 -27.51 10.97 -23.12
N THR A 130 -26.72 10.28 -23.92
CA THR A 130 -26.49 10.67 -25.29
C THR A 130 -27.83 10.42 -25.95
N GLU A 131 -28.71 11.41 -25.88
CA GLU A 131 -29.87 11.48 -26.70
C GLU A 131 -29.38 11.33 -28.15
N PRO A 132 -29.82 10.28 -28.88
CA PRO A 132 -29.43 10.15 -30.27
C PRO A 132 -29.91 11.42 -30.99
N PRO A 133 -29.08 12.02 -31.86
CA PRO A 133 -29.52 13.18 -32.62
C PRO A 133 -30.79 12.79 -33.38
N THR A 134 -31.87 13.49 -33.11
CA THR A 134 -33.10 13.37 -33.88
C THR A 134 -32.71 13.69 -35.31
N GLU A 135 -32.67 12.68 -36.16
CA GLU A 135 -32.59 12.87 -37.61
C GLU A 135 -33.84 13.64 -38.04
N GLU A 136 -33.63 14.92 -38.25
CA GLU A 136 -34.58 15.79 -38.91
C GLU A 136 -34.78 15.28 -40.34
N GLN A 137 -35.83 14.49 -40.49
CA GLN A 137 -36.30 14.00 -41.79
C GLN A 137 -36.69 15.20 -42.61
N THR A 138 -35.75 15.67 -43.42
CA THR A 138 -36.04 16.66 -44.46
C THR A 138 -36.86 15.96 -45.54
N ASP A 139 -38.19 16.10 -45.45
CA ASP A 139 -39.12 15.71 -46.47
C ASP A 139 -38.94 16.65 -47.69
N ALA A 140 -38.22 16.14 -48.68
CA ALA A 140 -38.07 16.82 -49.98
C ALA A 140 -39.26 16.42 -50.89
N THR A 141 -40.31 17.24 -50.83
CA THR A 141 -41.40 17.20 -51.79
C THR A 141 -40.96 17.76 -53.17
N LEU A 142 -41.05 16.95 -54.19
CA LEU A 142 -41.23 17.37 -55.60
C LEU A 142 -42.33 16.56 -56.20
#